data_a253d68258793ee3d7cbee438f1e447d
#
_entry.id   a253d68258793ee3d7cbee438f1e447d
#
_cell.length_a   1.000
_cell.length_b   1.000
_cell.length_c   1.000
_cell.angle_alpha   90.00
_cell.angle_beta   90.00
_cell.angle_gamma   90.00
#
_symmetry.space_group_name_H-M   'P 1'
#
loop_
_entity.id
_entity.type
_entity.pdbx_description
1 polymer ?
#
loop_
_entity_poly.entity_id
_entity_poly.type
_entity_poly.pdbx_seq_one_letter_code
_entity_poly.pdbx_strand_id
1 'polypeptide(L)'
;MSSELVIPGNIIANCSEWSEGDGVISQGGDIIAVITGYVNFDTESATVSVSPAGESVRLLEKGDMVIAEVFRLRESMVEANIIEVEGKDFRSLLPDQLRGQMHVTKIVDRYMHQAKDAMRSRDIIRAMVTDTKPVTRIEIRGKKGCGVLHAICPDCGEELSTVDDTEDWNVRCENCGHEAFRVLADAYGMGYG
;
A
#
# COMPACT_ATOMS: atom_id res chain seq x y z
N MET A 1 33.48 -8.81 5.95
CA MET A 1 33.51 -7.97 7.13
C MET A 1 32.47 -8.51 8.09
N SER A 2 32.83 -8.83 9.34
CA SER A 2 31.84 -9.29 10.33
C SER A 2 30.95 -8.11 10.69
N SER A 3 29.69 -8.18 10.35
CA SER A 3 28.69 -7.19 10.77
C SER A 3 28.50 -7.32 12.29
N GLU A 4 28.82 -6.28 13.04
CA GLU A 4 28.65 -6.24 14.49
C GLU A 4 27.16 -6.09 14.83
N LEU A 5 26.66 -6.92 15.75
CA LEU A 5 25.29 -6.80 16.27
C LEU A 5 25.25 -5.72 17.35
N VAL A 6 24.36 -4.77 17.20
CA VAL A 6 24.14 -3.66 18.15
C VAL A 6 22.69 -3.62 18.64
N ILE A 7 22.49 -3.00 19.79
CA ILE A 7 21.17 -2.74 20.39
C ILE A 7 20.95 -1.24 20.56
N PRO A 8 19.71 -0.77 20.71
CA PRO A 8 19.42 0.64 20.95
C PRO A 8 20.23 1.22 22.12
N GLY A 9 20.85 2.38 21.88
CA GLY A 9 21.73 3.05 22.83
C GLY A 9 23.23 2.74 22.66
N ASN A 10 23.63 1.76 21.82
CA ASN A 10 25.04 1.55 21.52
C ASN A 10 25.59 2.71 20.68
N ILE A 11 26.74 3.25 21.05
CA ILE A 11 27.49 4.20 20.23
C ILE A 11 28.23 3.39 19.16
N ILE A 12 28.02 3.80 17.90
CA ILE A 12 28.58 3.09 16.73
C ILE A 12 29.73 3.87 16.09
N ALA A 13 29.58 5.19 16.00
CA ALA A 13 30.53 6.06 15.31
C ALA A 13 30.48 7.47 15.89
N ASN A 14 31.40 8.34 15.39
CA ASN A 14 31.42 9.75 15.74
C ASN A 14 30.93 10.61 14.55
N CYS A 15 30.16 11.65 14.83
CA CYS A 15 29.61 12.56 13.81
C CYS A 15 30.70 13.37 13.07
N SER A 16 31.94 13.40 13.56
CA SER A 16 33.03 14.06 12.87
C SER A 16 33.55 13.26 11.66
N GLU A 17 33.31 11.95 11.63
CA GLU A 17 33.83 11.05 10.59
C GLU A 17 32.70 10.48 9.73
N TRP A 18 31.50 10.34 10.32
CA TRP A 18 30.38 9.67 9.69
C TRP A 18 29.09 10.48 9.76
N SER A 19 28.25 10.35 8.75
CA SER A 19 26.88 10.88 8.71
C SER A 19 25.89 9.82 9.14
N GLU A 20 24.75 10.25 9.71
CA GLU A 20 23.69 9.35 10.12
C GLU A 20 22.92 8.79 8.90
N GLY A 21 22.69 7.48 8.90
CA GLY A 21 21.82 6.76 7.97
C GLY A 21 20.61 6.18 8.67
N ASP A 22 20.04 5.12 8.10
CA ASP A 22 18.88 4.45 8.67
C ASP A 22 19.23 3.69 9.95
N GLY A 23 18.31 3.68 10.93
CA GLY A 23 18.43 2.94 12.18
C GLY A 23 19.40 3.53 13.20
N VAL A 24 19.86 4.77 13.00
CA VAL A 24 20.75 5.51 13.90
C VAL A 24 20.27 6.95 14.09
N ILE A 25 20.75 7.62 15.14
CA ILE A 25 20.59 9.07 15.37
C ILE A 25 21.89 9.69 15.84
N SER A 26 22.09 10.97 15.54
CA SER A 26 23.20 11.77 16.07
C SER A 26 22.80 12.41 17.40
N GLN A 27 23.57 12.17 18.45
CA GLN A 27 23.38 12.75 19.77
C GLN A 27 24.70 13.04 20.45
N GLY A 28 24.91 14.29 20.84
CA GLY A 28 26.11 14.69 21.62
C GLY A 28 27.44 14.57 20.90
N GLY A 29 27.47 14.45 19.55
CA GLY A 29 28.65 14.23 18.74
C GLY A 29 28.89 12.76 18.37
N ASP A 30 28.12 11.87 18.93
CA ASP A 30 28.16 10.43 18.64
C ASP A 30 26.94 10.00 17.78
N ILE A 31 27.13 8.94 17.02
CA ILE A 31 26.08 8.26 16.28
C ILE A 31 25.66 7.01 17.05
N ILE A 32 24.38 6.93 17.42
CA ILE A 32 23.83 5.95 18.33
C ILE A 32 22.79 5.09 17.61
N ALA A 33 22.84 3.76 17.81
CA ALA A 33 21.82 2.85 17.33
C ALA A 33 20.45 3.13 17.97
N VAL A 34 19.38 3.13 17.18
CA VAL A 34 17.98 3.21 17.67
C VAL A 34 17.20 1.93 17.46
N ILE A 35 17.77 0.97 16.74
CA ILE A 35 17.18 -0.36 16.52
C ILE A 35 18.22 -1.45 16.85
N THR A 36 17.76 -2.66 17.14
CA THR A 36 18.63 -3.85 17.23
C THR A 36 18.94 -4.34 15.83
N GLY A 37 20.22 -4.48 15.50
CA GLY A 37 20.61 -4.88 14.14
C GLY A 37 22.08 -4.95 13.91
N TYR A 38 22.46 -5.05 12.65
CA TYR A 38 23.85 -5.14 12.19
C TYR A 38 24.31 -3.80 11.64
N VAL A 39 25.50 -3.36 12.07
CA VAL A 39 26.10 -2.10 11.62
C VAL A 39 26.62 -2.25 10.19
N ASN A 40 26.32 -1.26 9.35
CA ASN A 40 26.85 -1.11 8.01
C ASN A 40 27.53 0.25 7.87
N PHE A 41 28.77 0.23 7.40
CA PHE A 41 29.55 1.42 7.06
C PHE A 41 29.65 1.56 5.54
N ASP A 42 29.08 2.61 5.00
CA ASP A 42 29.26 2.98 3.59
C ASP A 42 30.36 4.03 3.50
N THR A 43 31.53 3.59 3.04
CA THR A 43 32.72 4.44 2.94
C THR A 43 32.66 5.41 1.75
N GLU A 44 31.80 5.15 0.75
CA GLU A 44 31.67 6.05 -0.42
C GLU A 44 30.87 7.29 -0.04
N SER A 45 29.79 7.12 0.72
CA SER A 45 28.94 8.21 1.19
C SER A 45 29.32 8.71 2.60
N ALA A 46 30.32 8.09 3.26
CA ALA A 46 30.65 8.32 4.65
C ALA A 46 29.44 8.24 5.59
N THR A 47 28.56 7.23 5.38
CA THR A 47 27.32 7.05 6.12
C THR A 47 27.35 5.76 6.92
N VAL A 48 26.92 5.81 8.19
CA VAL A 48 26.72 4.63 9.02
C VAL A 48 25.24 4.37 9.23
N SER A 49 24.83 3.11 9.12
CA SER A 49 23.45 2.66 9.30
C SER A 49 23.38 1.35 10.08
N VAL A 50 22.21 1.03 10.61
CA VAL A 50 21.93 -0.26 11.24
C VAL A 50 20.81 -0.94 10.50
N SER A 51 21.10 -2.12 9.93
CA SER A 51 20.07 -3.00 9.35
C SER A 51 19.48 -3.87 10.46
N PRO A 52 18.14 -4.02 10.54
CA PRO A 52 17.49 -4.82 11.59
C PRO A 52 18.02 -6.26 11.66
N ALA A 53 18.19 -6.81 12.87
CA ALA A 53 18.65 -8.19 13.09
C ALA A 53 17.60 -9.28 12.85
N GLY A 54 16.35 -8.90 12.59
CA GLY A 54 15.25 -9.81 12.36
C GLY A 54 14.40 -9.37 11.17
N GLU A 55 13.28 -10.03 10.95
CA GLU A 55 12.25 -9.50 10.06
C GLU A 55 11.81 -8.15 10.61
N SER A 56 12.33 -7.09 9.99
CA SER A 56 11.93 -5.73 10.35
C SER A 56 10.46 -5.54 10.07
N VAL A 57 9.82 -4.65 10.83
CA VAL A 57 8.53 -4.08 10.45
C VAL A 57 8.64 -3.67 8.99
N ARG A 58 8.06 -4.46 8.11
CA ARG A 58 8.14 -4.21 6.68
C ARG A 58 7.20 -3.06 6.36
N LEU A 59 7.78 -1.88 6.26
CA LEU A 59 7.06 -0.70 5.81
C LEU A 59 6.57 -0.91 4.37
N LEU A 60 5.46 -0.26 4.03
CA LEU A 60 5.04 -0.15 2.65
C LEU A 60 6.13 0.54 1.83
N GLU A 61 6.40 -0.03 0.68
CA GLU A 61 7.34 0.50 -0.28
C GLU A 61 6.64 0.78 -1.61
N LYS A 62 7.23 1.69 -2.37
CA LYS A 62 6.77 1.95 -3.72
C LYS A 62 6.92 0.68 -4.57
N GLY A 63 5.83 0.28 -5.23
CA GLY A 63 5.76 -0.94 -6.02
C GLY A 63 5.07 -2.11 -5.33
N ASP A 64 4.82 -2.03 -4.02
CA ASP A 64 4.04 -3.07 -3.32
C ASP A 64 2.64 -3.18 -3.89
N MET A 65 2.17 -4.42 -3.98
CA MET A 65 0.77 -4.73 -4.31
C MET A 65 -0.02 -4.87 -3.02
N VAL A 66 -1.15 -4.18 -2.96
CA VAL A 66 -2.01 -4.16 -1.77
C VAL A 66 -3.44 -4.54 -2.11
N ILE A 67 -4.08 -5.23 -1.17
CA ILE A 67 -5.53 -5.42 -1.15
C ILE A 67 -6.10 -4.42 -0.15
N ALA A 68 -7.13 -3.68 -0.56
CA ALA A 68 -7.69 -2.62 0.25
C ALA A 68 -9.21 -2.53 0.09
N GLU A 69 -9.90 -2.19 1.17
CA GLU A 69 -11.33 -1.89 1.17
C GLU A 69 -11.54 -0.39 0.91
N VAL A 70 -12.35 -0.07 -0.10
CA VAL A 70 -12.78 1.31 -0.35
C VAL A 70 -13.73 1.75 0.76
N PHE A 71 -13.29 2.71 1.59
CA PHE A 71 -14.15 3.16 2.69
C PHE A 71 -14.79 4.53 2.43
N ARG A 72 -14.18 5.38 1.60
CA ARG A 72 -14.72 6.70 1.28
C ARG A 72 -14.45 7.08 -0.18
N LEU A 73 -15.47 7.62 -0.82
CA LEU A 73 -15.40 8.19 -2.17
C LEU A 73 -15.70 9.68 -2.09
N ARG A 74 -14.81 10.49 -2.67
CA ARG A 74 -15.01 11.92 -2.94
C ARG A 74 -15.07 12.11 -4.45
N GLU A 75 -15.41 13.29 -4.93
CA GLU A 75 -15.48 13.56 -6.38
C GLU A 75 -14.21 13.13 -7.12
N SER A 76 -13.05 13.54 -6.63
CA SER A 76 -11.75 13.28 -7.28
C SER A 76 -10.85 12.28 -6.56
N MET A 77 -11.24 11.77 -5.38
CA MET A 77 -10.38 10.95 -4.53
C MET A 77 -11.12 9.72 -4.00
N VAL A 78 -10.41 8.60 -3.99
CA VAL A 78 -10.77 7.36 -3.30
C VAL A 78 -9.87 7.21 -2.09
N GLU A 79 -10.45 6.94 -0.93
CA GLU A 79 -9.74 6.56 0.28
C GLU A 79 -10.06 5.10 0.59
N ALA A 80 -9.03 4.28 0.75
CA ALA A 80 -9.15 2.85 1.01
C ALA A 80 -8.34 2.43 2.22
N ASN A 81 -8.85 1.48 2.99
CA ASN A 81 -8.13 0.85 4.10
C ASN A 81 -7.37 -0.35 3.53
N ILE A 82 -6.06 -0.37 3.69
CA ILE A 82 -5.22 -1.49 3.28
C ILE A 82 -5.46 -2.65 4.23
N ILE A 83 -5.88 -3.79 3.69
CA ILE A 83 -6.19 -5.01 4.44
C ILE A 83 -4.99 -5.95 4.40
N GLU A 84 -4.29 -6.01 3.25
CA GLU A 84 -3.20 -6.93 3.02
C GLU A 84 -2.16 -6.32 2.09
N VAL A 85 -0.90 -6.72 2.28
CA VAL A 85 0.21 -6.42 1.37
C VAL A 85 0.73 -7.74 0.84
N GLU A 86 0.66 -7.95 -0.47
CA GLU A 86 1.11 -9.20 -1.08
C GLU A 86 2.57 -9.48 -0.74
N GLY A 87 2.81 -10.69 -0.22
CA GLY A 87 4.15 -11.13 0.18
C GLY A 87 4.71 -10.49 1.45
N LYS A 88 3.90 -9.73 2.20
CA LYS A 88 4.31 -9.10 3.47
C LYS A 88 3.29 -9.42 4.58
N ASP A 89 3.77 -9.55 5.82
CA ASP A 89 2.87 -9.69 6.97
C ASP A 89 2.19 -8.35 7.26
N PHE A 90 0.86 -8.31 7.18
CA PHE A 90 0.05 -7.11 7.46
C PHE A 90 0.33 -6.50 8.84
N ARG A 91 0.61 -7.33 9.86
CA ARG A 91 0.91 -6.87 11.22
C ARG A 91 2.19 -6.02 11.30
N SER A 92 3.00 -6.02 10.24
CA SER A 92 4.21 -5.20 10.14
C SER A 92 3.94 -3.75 9.71
N LEU A 93 2.71 -3.40 9.30
CA LEU A 93 2.40 -2.05 8.82
C LEU A 93 2.13 -1.08 9.97
N LEU A 94 2.61 0.15 9.81
CA LEU A 94 2.30 1.24 10.72
C LEU A 94 0.86 1.76 10.51
N PRO A 95 0.18 2.25 11.55
CA PRO A 95 -1.20 2.73 11.46
C PRO A 95 -1.44 3.82 10.41
N ASP A 96 -0.46 4.70 10.16
CA ASP A 96 -0.51 5.75 9.15
C ASP A 96 -0.36 5.21 7.72
N GLN A 97 0.21 4.01 7.55
CA GLN A 97 0.33 3.33 6.27
C GLN A 97 -0.90 2.50 5.89
N LEU A 98 -1.82 2.26 6.84
CA LEU A 98 -3.04 1.48 6.61
C LEU A 98 -4.07 2.19 5.73
N ARG A 99 -3.86 3.45 5.38
CA ARG A 99 -4.76 4.23 4.54
C ARG A 99 -4.12 4.60 3.22
N GLY A 100 -4.67 4.04 2.14
CA GLY A 100 -4.31 4.38 0.78
C GLY A 100 -5.23 5.47 0.21
N GLN A 101 -4.64 6.39 -0.57
CA GLN A 101 -5.36 7.41 -1.32
C GLN A 101 -5.10 7.26 -2.81
N MET A 102 -6.16 7.34 -3.62
CA MET A 102 -6.08 7.25 -5.07
C MET A 102 -6.87 8.39 -5.70
N HIS A 103 -6.22 9.17 -6.58
CA HIS A 103 -6.90 10.17 -7.36
C HIS A 103 -7.67 9.52 -8.52
N VAL A 104 -8.81 10.08 -8.92
CA VAL A 104 -9.65 9.54 -10.02
C VAL A 104 -8.88 9.29 -11.32
N THR A 105 -7.89 10.12 -11.65
CA THR A 105 -7.01 9.94 -12.83
C THR A 105 -6.07 8.73 -12.73
N LYS A 106 -5.98 8.10 -11.57
CA LYS A 106 -5.16 6.91 -11.29
C LYS A 106 -5.96 5.61 -11.33
N ILE A 107 -7.24 5.69 -11.74
CA ILE A 107 -8.14 4.54 -11.83
C ILE A 107 -8.09 3.93 -13.24
N VAL A 108 -8.37 4.73 -14.27
CA VAL A 108 -8.38 4.29 -15.68
C VAL A 108 -7.71 5.32 -16.59
N ASP A 109 -7.36 4.90 -17.81
CA ASP A 109 -6.74 5.78 -18.84
C ASP A 109 -7.76 6.64 -19.60
N ARG A 110 -9.06 6.45 -19.37
CA ARG A 110 -10.11 7.27 -19.95
C ARG A 110 -10.57 8.39 -19.02
N TYR A 111 -11.19 9.41 -19.58
CA TYR A 111 -11.80 10.46 -18.77
C TYR A 111 -12.92 9.89 -17.89
N MET A 112 -12.85 10.20 -16.60
CA MET A 112 -13.85 9.79 -15.61
C MET A 112 -14.27 11.01 -14.80
N HIS A 113 -15.55 11.23 -14.69
CA HIS A 113 -16.09 12.39 -13.96
C HIS A 113 -15.96 12.23 -12.45
N GLN A 114 -16.30 11.05 -11.94
CA GLN A 114 -16.33 10.79 -10.50
C GLN A 114 -15.80 9.38 -10.18
N ALA A 115 -15.15 9.24 -9.03
CA ALA A 115 -14.64 7.94 -8.58
C ALA A 115 -15.74 6.87 -8.41
N LYS A 116 -16.96 7.30 -8.10
CA LYS A 116 -18.13 6.40 -7.98
C LYS A 116 -18.52 5.71 -9.30
N ASP A 117 -18.04 6.20 -10.45
CA ASP A 117 -18.28 5.57 -11.74
C ASP A 117 -17.37 4.35 -11.97
N ALA A 118 -16.39 4.11 -11.10
CA ALA A 118 -15.44 3.00 -11.18
C ALA A 118 -15.59 1.98 -10.06
N MET A 119 -15.96 2.42 -8.88
CA MET A 119 -16.04 1.62 -7.66
C MET A 119 -16.98 2.24 -6.64
N ARG A 120 -17.33 1.49 -5.61
CA ARG A 120 -18.18 1.95 -4.50
C ARG A 120 -17.50 1.71 -3.15
N SER A 121 -18.03 2.35 -2.10
CA SER A 121 -17.64 2.03 -0.74
C SER A 121 -17.93 0.56 -0.45
N ARG A 122 -16.99 -0.10 0.26
CA ARG A 122 -16.95 -1.52 0.60
C ARG A 122 -16.52 -2.45 -0.54
N ASP A 123 -16.26 -1.93 -1.74
CA ASP A 123 -15.58 -2.73 -2.77
C ASP A 123 -14.15 -3.05 -2.29
N ILE A 124 -13.71 -4.28 -2.52
CA ILE A 124 -12.33 -4.70 -2.29
C ILE A 124 -11.55 -4.51 -3.58
N ILE A 125 -10.44 -3.81 -3.50
CA ILE A 125 -9.61 -3.48 -4.65
C ILE A 125 -8.20 -4.04 -4.49
N ARG A 126 -7.59 -4.40 -5.59
CA ARG A 126 -6.15 -4.65 -5.72
C ARG A 126 -5.50 -3.43 -6.36
N ALA A 127 -4.48 -2.89 -5.72
CA ALA A 127 -3.83 -1.66 -6.18
C ALA A 127 -2.32 -1.72 -5.94
N MET A 128 -1.54 -0.91 -6.66
CA MET A 128 -0.11 -0.78 -6.47
C MET A 128 0.21 0.51 -5.70
N VAL A 129 1.10 0.42 -4.72
CA VAL A 129 1.64 1.57 -3.99
C VAL A 129 2.55 2.38 -4.90
N THR A 130 2.27 3.66 -5.08
CA THR A 130 3.08 4.57 -5.90
C THR A 130 3.92 5.52 -5.06
N ASP A 131 3.50 5.81 -3.83
CA ASP A 131 4.19 6.66 -2.89
C ASP A 131 3.76 6.33 -1.46
N THR A 132 4.65 6.53 -0.49
CA THR A 132 4.36 6.25 0.93
C THR A 132 4.42 7.48 1.82
N LYS A 133 4.92 8.61 1.31
CA LYS A 133 5.05 9.88 2.06
C LYS A 133 4.59 11.07 1.23
N PRO A 134 3.93 12.10 1.81
CA PRO A 134 3.48 12.20 3.21
C PRO A 134 2.26 11.32 3.53
N VAL A 135 1.61 10.75 2.51
CA VAL A 135 0.48 9.81 2.62
C VAL A 135 0.69 8.66 1.64
N THR A 136 0.21 7.49 1.99
CA THR A 136 0.26 6.33 1.07
C THR A 136 -0.63 6.59 -0.14
N ARG A 137 -0.03 6.59 -1.33
CA ARG A 137 -0.73 6.74 -2.61
C ARG A 137 -0.76 5.41 -3.33
N ILE A 138 -1.93 5.07 -3.87
CA ILE A 138 -2.15 3.83 -4.61
C ILE A 138 -2.71 4.14 -6.01
N GLU A 139 -2.50 3.21 -6.95
CA GLU A 139 -2.91 3.33 -8.35
C GLU A 139 -3.35 1.97 -8.88
N ILE A 140 -4.40 1.94 -9.69
CA ILE A 140 -4.84 0.76 -10.43
C ILE A 140 -4.64 0.91 -11.94
N ARG A 141 -4.57 2.14 -12.44
CA ARG A 141 -4.47 2.47 -13.85
C ARG A 141 -3.25 1.84 -14.51
N GLY A 142 -3.48 1.08 -15.58
CA GLY A 142 -2.42 0.44 -16.36
C GLY A 142 -1.59 -0.59 -15.59
N LYS A 143 -2.06 -1.05 -14.43
CA LYS A 143 -1.40 -2.08 -13.62
C LYS A 143 -2.10 -3.41 -13.82
N LYS A 144 -1.34 -4.41 -14.27
CA LYS A 144 -1.86 -5.75 -14.52
C LYS A 144 -2.48 -6.35 -13.25
N GLY A 145 -3.68 -6.86 -13.36
CA GLY A 145 -4.41 -7.51 -12.28
C GLY A 145 -4.94 -6.55 -11.20
N CYS A 146 -4.74 -5.21 -11.34
CA CYS A 146 -5.31 -4.22 -10.44
C CYS A 146 -6.73 -3.84 -10.87
N GLY A 147 -7.59 -3.54 -9.89
CA GLY A 147 -8.98 -3.21 -10.07
C GLY A 147 -9.82 -3.67 -8.89
N VAL A 148 -11.12 -3.73 -9.06
CA VAL A 148 -12.06 -4.28 -8.07
C VAL A 148 -11.98 -5.79 -8.11
N LEU A 149 -11.71 -6.44 -6.97
CA LEU A 149 -11.67 -7.88 -6.79
C LEU A 149 -13.00 -8.45 -6.34
N HIS A 150 -13.73 -7.67 -5.54
CA HIS A 150 -15.01 -8.06 -4.97
C HIS A 150 -15.87 -6.81 -4.77
N ALA A 151 -17.14 -6.89 -5.14
CA ALA A 151 -18.10 -5.82 -4.96
C ALA A 151 -19.41 -6.35 -4.40
N ILE A 152 -20.03 -5.55 -3.54
CA ILE A 152 -21.34 -5.87 -2.96
C ILE A 152 -22.41 -4.95 -3.51
N CYS A 153 -23.61 -5.50 -3.61
CA CYS A 153 -24.81 -4.77 -4.05
C CYS A 153 -25.17 -3.68 -3.02
N PRO A 154 -25.33 -2.42 -3.43
CA PRO A 154 -25.69 -1.35 -2.50
C PRO A 154 -27.14 -1.48 -1.98
N ASP A 155 -28.01 -2.21 -2.68
CA ASP A 155 -29.43 -2.31 -2.36
C ASP A 155 -29.74 -3.46 -1.40
N CYS A 156 -29.10 -4.63 -1.57
CA CYS A 156 -29.40 -5.82 -0.77
C CYS A 156 -28.19 -6.41 -0.03
N GLY A 157 -26.97 -5.94 -0.32
CA GLY A 157 -25.75 -6.40 0.35
C GLY A 157 -25.18 -7.73 -0.18
N GLU A 158 -25.82 -8.38 -1.16
CA GLU A 158 -25.30 -9.59 -1.81
C GLU A 158 -24.12 -9.26 -2.73
N GLU A 159 -23.32 -10.28 -3.04
CA GLU A 159 -22.21 -10.17 -3.98
C GLU A 159 -22.71 -9.83 -5.40
N LEU A 160 -21.94 -9.02 -6.12
CA LEU A 160 -22.17 -8.73 -7.52
C LEU A 160 -21.40 -9.71 -8.40
N SER A 161 -22.11 -10.41 -9.29
CA SER A 161 -21.53 -11.33 -10.26
C SER A 161 -21.18 -10.59 -11.55
N THR A 162 -20.12 -11.05 -12.25
CA THR A 162 -19.80 -10.53 -13.58
C THR A 162 -20.84 -10.94 -14.60
N VAL A 163 -21.12 -10.06 -15.52
CA VAL A 163 -21.97 -10.31 -16.69
C VAL A 163 -21.23 -9.87 -17.95
N ASP A 164 -21.77 -10.24 -19.10
CA ASP A 164 -21.20 -9.79 -20.37
C ASP A 164 -21.12 -8.26 -20.38
N ASP A 165 -19.93 -7.76 -20.71
CA ASP A 165 -19.59 -6.34 -20.64
C ASP A 165 -20.49 -5.55 -21.60
N THR A 166 -21.23 -4.59 -21.06
CA THR A 166 -22.00 -3.62 -21.81
C THR A 166 -21.36 -2.24 -21.67
N GLU A 167 -21.80 -1.24 -22.45
CA GLU A 167 -21.29 0.12 -22.32
C GLU A 167 -21.61 0.72 -20.92
N ASP A 168 -22.72 0.30 -20.31
CA ASP A 168 -23.25 0.91 -19.09
C ASP A 168 -22.95 0.12 -17.82
N TRP A 169 -22.83 -1.22 -17.89
CA TRP A 169 -22.66 -2.09 -16.72
C TRP A 169 -21.93 -3.40 -17.06
N ASN A 170 -21.22 -3.95 -16.10
CA ASN A 170 -20.44 -5.19 -16.21
C ASN A 170 -20.56 -6.11 -14.99
N VAL A 171 -21.31 -5.69 -13.97
CA VAL A 171 -21.68 -6.51 -12.81
C VAL A 171 -23.17 -6.40 -12.52
N ARG A 172 -23.75 -7.50 -12.01
CA ARG A 172 -25.16 -7.59 -11.66
C ARG A 172 -25.37 -8.36 -10.38
N CYS A 173 -26.35 -7.92 -9.58
CA CYS A 173 -26.81 -8.66 -8.43
C CYS A 173 -27.82 -9.73 -8.84
N GLU A 174 -27.55 -10.99 -8.56
CA GLU A 174 -28.47 -12.10 -8.88
C GLU A 174 -29.73 -12.08 -8.00
N ASN A 175 -29.63 -11.51 -6.78
CA ASN A 175 -30.74 -11.47 -5.84
C ASN A 175 -31.77 -10.38 -6.16
N CYS A 176 -31.35 -9.14 -6.45
CA CYS A 176 -32.29 -8.02 -6.67
C CYS A 176 -32.24 -7.42 -8.07
N GLY A 177 -31.34 -7.91 -8.95
CA GLY A 177 -31.24 -7.45 -10.33
C GLY A 177 -30.52 -6.10 -10.49
N HIS A 178 -29.92 -5.53 -9.41
CA HIS A 178 -29.15 -4.28 -9.50
C HIS A 178 -27.98 -4.44 -10.47
N GLU A 179 -27.84 -3.54 -11.42
CA GLU A 179 -26.78 -3.49 -12.43
C GLU A 179 -25.85 -2.31 -12.15
N ALA A 180 -24.55 -2.52 -12.30
CA ALA A 180 -23.57 -1.50 -12.04
C ALA A 180 -22.30 -1.70 -12.89
N PHE A 181 -21.53 -0.62 -13.05
CA PHE A 181 -20.18 -0.68 -13.62
C PHE A 181 -19.13 -0.66 -12.52
N ARG A 182 -18.08 -1.47 -12.69
CA ARG A 182 -16.87 -1.45 -11.87
C ARG A 182 -15.64 -1.58 -12.76
N VAL A 183 -14.53 -1.01 -12.35
CA VAL A 183 -13.22 -1.28 -12.96
C VAL A 183 -12.71 -2.58 -12.36
N LEU A 184 -12.98 -3.70 -13.03
CA LEU A 184 -12.70 -5.04 -12.53
C LEU A 184 -11.21 -5.36 -12.62
N ALA A 185 -10.71 -6.11 -11.64
CA ALA A 185 -9.44 -6.81 -11.72
C ALA A 185 -9.61 -8.11 -12.52
N ASP A 186 -8.49 -8.63 -13.09
CA ASP A 186 -8.50 -9.92 -13.81
C ASP A 186 -9.01 -11.09 -12.93
N ALA A 187 -8.80 -10.98 -11.60
CA ALA A 187 -9.17 -11.99 -10.61
C ALA A 187 -10.50 -11.68 -9.88
N TYR A 188 -11.38 -10.88 -10.48
CA TYR A 188 -12.69 -10.58 -9.87
C TYR A 188 -13.48 -11.86 -9.54
N GLY A 189 -14.01 -11.96 -8.33
CA GLY A 189 -14.81 -13.11 -7.88
C GLY A 189 -14.03 -14.41 -7.60
N MET A 190 -12.69 -14.40 -7.75
CA MET A 190 -11.86 -15.61 -7.48
C MET A 190 -11.44 -15.74 -6.01
N GLY A 191 -11.88 -14.81 -5.16
CA GLY A 191 -11.38 -14.68 -3.79
C GLY A 191 -10.02 -13.96 -3.73
N TYR A 192 -9.68 -13.49 -2.55
CA TYR A 192 -8.37 -12.91 -2.22
C TYR A 192 -7.88 -13.65 -0.97
N GLY A 193 -6.83 -14.41 -1.13
CA GLY A 193 -6.25 -15.25 -0.08
C GLY A 193 -5.09 -16.05 -0.64
#